data_c0af4f37290f39ee8098bef000014ce2
#
_entry.id   c0af4f37290f39ee8098bef000014ce2
#
_cell.length_a   1.000
_cell.length_b   1.000
_cell.length_c   1.000
_cell.angle_alpha   90.00
_cell.angle_beta   90.00
_cell.angle_gamma   90.00
#
_symmetry.space_group_name_H-M   'P 1'
#
loop_
_entity.id
_entity.type
_entity.pdbx_description
1 polymer ?
#
loop_
_entity_poly.entity_id
_entity_poly.type
_entity_poly.pdbx_seq_one_letter_code
_entity_poly.pdbx_strand_id
1 'polypeptide(L)'
;IAPRMAAAAVRGDLYRERPFVMQHQMEASGGTVLVQGIIDVFWMENDKIILLDYKTDRVKQAQELLMRYQTQLQLYADALSRVFSTDTKKMVAEEKLIYSFHLKEVVTL
;
A
#
# COMPACT_ATOMS: atom_id res chain seq x y z
N ILE A 1 -12.53 -6.22 6.70
CA ILE A 1 -11.13 -6.43 6.28
C ILE A 1 -10.62 -7.81 6.64
N ALA A 2 -10.84 -8.25 7.87
CA ALA A 2 -10.35 -9.56 8.30
C ALA A 2 -10.84 -10.71 7.41
N PRO A 3 -12.11 -10.78 6.99
CA PRO A 3 -12.55 -11.84 6.09
C PRO A 3 -11.86 -11.81 4.72
N ARG A 4 -11.58 -10.64 4.18
CA ARG A 4 -10.87 -10.50 2.91
C ARG A 4 -9.43 -11.00 3.02
N MET A 5 -8.75 -10.64 4.11
CA MET A 5 -7.39 -11.08 4.38
C MET A 5 -7.32 -12.59 4.57
N ALA A 6 -8.25 -13.16 5.32
CA ALA A 6 -8.31 -14.59 5.54
C ALA A 6 -8.53 -15.35 4.23
N ALA A 7 -9.41 -14.86 3.38
CA ALA A 7 -9.66 -15.47 2.07
C ALA A 7 -8.39 -15.42 1.20
N ALA A 8 -7.69 -14.29 1.19
CA ALA A 8 -6.44 -14.15 0.44
C ALA A 8 -5.37 -15.10 0.97
N ALA A 9 -5.26 -15.25 2.29
CA ALA A 9 -4.29 -16.16 2.90
C ALA A 9 -4.55 -17.62 2.48
N VAL A 10 -5.82 -18.02 2.45
CA VAL A 10 -6.20 -19.38 2.01
C VAL A 10 -5.82 -19.61 0.55
N ARG A 11 -5.97 -18.59 -0.31
CA ARG A 11 -5.58 -18.70 -1.72
C ARG A 11 -4.06 -18.66 -1.94
N GLY A 12 -3.27 -18.28 -0.91
CA GLY A 12 -1.85 -18.05 -1.06
C GLY A 12 -1.50 -16.70 -1.68
N ASP A 13 -2.42 -15.76 -1.64
CA ASP A 13 -2.28 -14.42 -2.24
C ASP A 13 -2.00 -13.32 -1.23
N LEU A 14 -1.73 -13.65 0.01
CA LEU A 14 -1.46 -12.66 1.07
C LEU A 14 0.04 -12.56 1.33
N TYR A 15 0.55 -11.34 1.33
CA TYR A 15 1.96 -11.04 1.57
C TYR A 15 2.08 -10.08 2.76
N ARG A 16 3.04 -10.36 3.66
CA ARG A 16 3.28 -9.56 4.87
C ARG A 16 4.72 -9.11 4.94
N GLU A 17 4.93 -7.90 5.47
CA GLU A 17 6.26 -7.37 5.80
C GLU A 17 7.25 -7.50 4.65
N ARG A 18 6.85 -7.04 3.47
CA ARG A 18 7.69 -7.12 2.27
C ARG A 18 8.52 -5.86 2.09
N PRO A 19 9.85 -5.98 2.13
CA PRO A 19 10.71 -4.85 1.82
C PRO A 19 10.68 -4.55 0.33
N PHE A 20 10.85 -3.28 0.00
CA PHE A 20 10.97 -2.84 -1.38
C PHE A 20 12.00 -1.73 -1.54
N VAL A 21 12.54 -1.63 -2.74
CA VAL A 21 13.40 -0.53 -3.16
C VAL A 21 12.95 -0.12 -4.56
N MET A 22 12.79 1.18 -4.79
CA MET A 22 12.46 1.68 -6.13
C MET A 22 13.16 3.01 -6.37
N GLN A 23 13.40 3.32 -7.64
CA GLN A 23 13.86 4.64 -8.05
C GLN A 23 12.65 5.52 -8.32
N HIS A 24 12.66 6.70 -7.73
CA HIS A 24 11.62 7.70 -7.93
C HIS A 24 12.25 8.93 -8.55
N GLN A 25 11.71 9.38 -9.68
CA GLN A 25 12.21 10.56 -10.37
C GLN A 25 11.64 11.82 -9.75
N MET A 26 12.53 12.74 -9.38
CA MET A 26 12.15 14.03 -8.81
C MET A 26 11.90 15.03 -9.92
N GLU A 27 10.66 15.49 -10.07
CA GLU A 27 10.29 16.44 -11.12
C GLU A 27 11.02 17.78 -10.98
N ALA A 28 11.13 18.27 -9.74
CA ALA A 28 11.68 19.59 -9.49
C ALA A 28 13.18 19.71 -9.79
N SER A 29 13.95 18.65 -9.59
CA SER A 29 15.40 18.66 -9.75
C SER A 29 15.88 17.90 -10.99
N GLY A 30 15.00 17.11 -11.59
CA GLY A 30 15.38 16.19 -12.66
C GLY A 30 16.23 15.01 -12.23
N GLY A 31 16.51 14.90 -10.91
CA GLY A 31 17.28 13.79 -10.35
C GLY A 31 16.40 12.62 -9.94
N THR A 32 17.04 11.53 -9.52
CA THR A 32 16.35 10.36 -8.99
C THR A 32 16.74 10.13 -7.54
N VAL A 33 15.81 9.58 -6.76
CA VAL A 33 16.07 9.14 -5.39
C VAL A 33 15.70 7.67 -5.26
N LEU A 34 16.40 6.97 -4.37
CA LEU A 34 16.00 5.63 -3.99
C LEU A 34 14.98 5.74 -2.88
N VAL A 35 13.82 5.12 -3.11
CA VAL A 35 12.77 4.99 -2.09
C VAL A 35 12.78 3.55 -1.63
N GLN A 36 12.90 3.36 -0.32
CA GLN A 36 12.88 2.02 0.26
C GLN A 36 12.00 2.01 1.49
N GLY A 37 11.41 0.87 1.78
CA GLY A 37 10.54 0.71 2.91
C GLY A 37 10.06 -0.72 3.05
N ILE A 38 9.14 -0.92 3.98
CA ILE A 38 8.53 -2.22 4.23
C ILE A 38 7.02 -2.03 4.13
N ILE A 39 6.39 -2.83 3.27
CA ILE A 39 4.93 -2.83 3.14
C ILE A 39 4.37 -3.82 4.15
N ASP A 40 3.48 -3.34 5.01
CA ASP A 40 2.94 -4.15 6.11
C ASP A 40 2.17 -5.36 5.60
N VAL A 41 1.19 -5.13 4.74
CA VAL A 41 0.43 -6.24 4.16
C VAL A 41 -0.18 -5.81 2.83
N PHE A 42 -0.21 -6.73 1.89
CA PHE A 42 -0.97 -6.57 0.66
C PHE A 42 -1.44 -7.94 0.17
N TRP A 43 -2.49 -7.93 -0.65
CA TRP A 43 -3.01 -9.16 -1.22
C TRP A 43 -3.64 -8.90 -2.58
N MET A 44 -3.88 -10.00 -3.31
CA MET A 44 -4.50 -9.95 -4.63
C MET A 44 -5.96 -10.31 -4.56
N GLU A 45 -6.78 -9.54 -5.26
CA GLU A 45 -8.21 -9.84 -5.47
C GLU A 45 -8.56 -9.51 -6.91
N ASN A 46 -9.03 -10.51 -7.66
CA ASN A 46 -9.51 -10.31 -9.04
C ASN A 46 -8.55 -9.47 -9.90
N ASP A 47 -7.27 -9.84 -9.89
CA ASP A 47 -6.22 -9.17 -10.65
C ASP A 47 -5.90 -7.74 -10.19
N LYS A 48 -6.27 -7.41 -8.97
CA LYS A 48 -6.00 -6.11 -8.35
C LYS A 48 -5.21 -6.31 -7.07
N ILE A 49 -4.43 -5.29 -6.72
CA ILE A 49 -3.64 -5.30 -5.50
C ILE A 49 -4.36 -4.47 -4.45
N ILE A 50 -4.53 -5.03 -3.26
CA ILE A 50 -5.09 -4.33 -2.11
C ILE A 50 -3.94 -4.10 -1.13
N LEU A 51 -3.69 -2.85 -0.79
CA LEU A 51 -2.60 -2.44 0.10
C LEU A 51 -3.18 -1.98 1.43
N LEU A 52 -2.65 -2.52 2.53
CA LEU A 52 -3.06 -2.12 3.88
C LEU A 52 -1.84 -1.80 4.71
N ASP A 53 -1.86 -0.65 5.35
CA ASP A 53 -0.80 -0.19 6.24
C ASP A 53 -1.37 0.04 7.64
N TYR A 54 -0.63 -0.35 8.68
CA TYR A 54 -1.06 -0.17 10.06
C TYR A 54 -0.45 1.10 10.62
N LYS A 55 -1.27 1.93 11.27
CA LYS A 55 -0.81 3.16 11.91
C LYS A 55 -1.29 3.25 13.35
N THR A 56 -0.39 3.68 14.21
CA THR A 56 -0.65 3.86 15.65
C THR A 56 -0.78 5.32 16.05
N ASP A 57 -0.73 6.23 15.07
CA ASP A 57 -0.82 7.68 15.31
C ASP A 57 -2.07 8.03 16.11
N ARG A 58 -1.91 8.90 17.08
CA ARG A 58 -3.03 9.45 17.83
C ARG A 58 -3.59 10.64 17.07
N VAL A 59 -4.68 10.41 16.36
CA VAL A 59 -5.35 11.42 15.54
C VAL A 59 -6.80 11.57 16.00
N LYS A 60 -7.37 12.73 15.76
CA LYS A 60 -8.77 12.99 16.10
C LYS A 60 -9.71 12.52 14.99
N GLN A 61 -9.25 12.56 13.75
CA GLN A 61 -10.08 12.25 12.58
C GLN A 61 -9.27 11.49 11.56
N ALA A 62 -9.95 10.67 10.77
CA ALA A 62 -9.35 9.92 9.67
C ALA A 62 -8.64 10.82 8.67
N GLN A 63 -9.15 12.03 8.44
CA GLN A 63 -8.57 12.99 7.51
C GLN A 63 -7.11 13.31 7.83
N GLU A 64 -6.74 13.34 9.09
CA GLU A 64 -5.36 13.59 9.49
C GLU A 64 -4.41 12.49 8.99
N LEU A 65 -4.86 11.24 9.02
CA LEU A 65 -4.08 10.12 8.50
C LEU A 65 -3.92 10.21 6.99
N LEU A 66 -4.98 10.57 6.29
CA LEU A 66 -4.93 10.74 4.84
C LEU A 66 -3.88 11.78 4.46
N MET A 67 -3.89 12.93 5.12
CA MET A 67 -2.96 14.01 4.85
C MET A 67 -1.51 13.60 5.12
N ARG A 68 -1.26 12.86 6.21
CA ARG A 68 0.09 12.44 6.58
C ARG A 68 0.67 11.38 5.66
N TYR A 69 -0.14 10.43 5.22
CA TYR A 69 0.37 9.21 4.60
C TYR A 69 -0.02 9.00 3.15
N GLN A 70 -0.74 9.92 2.55
CA GLN A 70 -1.18 9.82 1.15
C GLN A 70 0.00 9.58 0.20
N THR A 71 1.06 10.36 0.33
CA THR A 71 2.24 10.24 -0.53
C THR A 71 2.95 8.91 -0.31
N GLN A 72 3.12 8.48 0.94
CA GLN A 72 3.77 7.21 1.26
C GLN A 72 3.02 6.04 0.63
N LEU A 73 1.70 6.00 0.80
CA LEU A 73 0.90 4.90 0.26
C LEU A 73 0.85 4.92 -1.26
N GLN A 74 0.90 6.09 -1.88
CA GLN A 74 0.97 6.18 -3.32
C GLN A 74 2.30 5.61 -3.84
N LEU A 75 3.42 5.89 -3.16
CA LEU A 75 4.71 5.31 -3.52
C LEU A 75 4.71 3.79 -3.37
N TYR A 76 4.11 3.28 -2.30
CA TYR A 76 3.97 1.83 -2.09
C TYR A 76 3.12 1.20 -3.19
N ALA A 77 2.01 1.83 -3.54
CA ALA A 77 1.13 1.35 -4.60
C ALA A 77 1.86 1.30 -5.95
N ASP A 78 2.64 2.33 -6.27
CA ASP A 78 3.42 2.39 -7.50
C ASP A 78 4.47 1.27 -7.54
N ALA A 79 5.15 1.03 -6.42
CA ALA A 79 6.15 -0.03 -6.33
C ALA A 79 5.52 -1.41 -6.57
N LEU A 80 4.39 -1.69 -5.93
CA LEU A 80 3.68 -2.97 -6.11
C LEU A 80 3.19 -3.15 -7.55
N SER A 81 2.65 -2.10 -8.15
CA SER A 81 2.18 -2.16 -9.52
C SER A 81 3.31 -2.49 -10.48
N ARG A 82 4.50 -1.95 -10.27
CA ARG A 82 5.67 -2.25 -11.11
C ARG A 82 6.14 -3.68 -10.94
N VAL A 83 6.23 -4.16 -9.69
CA VAL A 83 6.74 -5.49 -9.39
C VAL A 83 5.84 -6.59 -9.95
N PHE A 84 4.53 -6.40 -9.85
CA PHE A 84 3.57 -7.44 -10.22
C PHE A 84 2.98 -7.30 -11.63
N SER A 85 3.29 -6.22 -12.35
CA SER A 85 2.87 -6.08 -13.74
C SER A 85 3.79 -6.86 -14.66
N THR A 86 3.20 -7.47 -15.69
CA THR A 86 3.94 -8.18 -16.74
C THR A 86 3.67 -7.52 -18.08
N ASP A 87 4.35 -7.97 -19.14
CA ASP A 87 4.15 -7.45 -20.50
C ASP A 87 2.71 -7.67 -20.99
N THR A 88 2.06 -8.72 -20.49
CA THR A 88 0.72 -9.11 -20.94
C THR A 88 -0.37 -8.72 -19.96
N LYS A 89 -0.02 -8.32 -18.72
CA LYS A 89 -0.99 -8.05 -17.68
C LYS A 89 -0.52 -6.92 -16.78
N LYS A 90 -1.31 -5.86 -16.72
CA LYS A 90 -1.05 -4.73 -15.85
C LYS A 90 -1.76 -4.91 -14.52
N MET A 91 -0.99 -4.93 -13.42
CA MET A 91 -1.52 -4.99 -12.07
C MET A 91 -1.59 -3.58 -11.50
N VAL A 92 -2.70 -3.24 -10.88
CA VAL A 92 -2.93 -1.92 -10.28
C VAL A 92 -3.25 -2.09 -8.81
N ALA A 93 -2.63 -1.26 -7.97
CA ALA A 93 -3.00 -1.17 -6.56
C ALA A 93 -4.25 -0.31 -6.46
N GLU A 94 -5.40 -0.96 -6.51
CA GLU A 94 -6.69 -0.29 -6.61
C GLU A 94 -7.19 0.27 -5.28
N GLU A 95 -6.93 -0.43 -4.19
CA GLU A 95 -7.31 0.03 -2.86
C GLU A 95 -6.07 0.26 -2.01
N LYS A 96 -6.00 1.43 -1.41
CA LYS A 96 -4.96 1.83 -0.47
C LYS A 96 -5.65 2.12 0.85
N LEU A 97 -5.38 1.27 1.84
CA LEU A 97 -6.08 1.28 3.11
C LEU A 97 -5.11 1.53 4.27
N ILE A 98 -5.57 2.26 5.27
CA ILE A 98 -4.88 2.39 6.55
C ILE A 98 -5.79 1.82 7.62
N TYR A 99 -5.26 0.93 8.47
CA TYR A 99 -5.94 0.57 9.71
C TYR A 99 -5.38 1.40 10.84
N SER A 100 -6.23 2.22 11.44
CA SER A 100 -5.88 3.06 12.58
C SER A 100 -6.18 2.32 13.87
N PHE A 101 -5.13 2.01 14.64
CA PHE A 101 -5.31 1.40 15.96
C PHE A 101 -5.95 2.37 16.94
N HIS A 102 -5.66 3.66 16.80
CA HIS A 102 -6.23 4.67 17.69
C HIS A 102 -7.73 4.88 17.44
N LEU A 103 -8.12 5.02 16.18
CA LEU A 103 -9.51 5.22 15.79
C LEU A 103 -10.29 3.90 15.71
N LYS A 104 -9.59 2.77 15.66
CA LYS A 104 -10.15 1.42 15.52
C LYS A 104 -11.00 1.28 14.27
N GLU A 105 -10.53 1.85 13.16
CA GLU A 105 -11.25 1.80 11.89
C GLU A 105 -10.30 1.72 10.71
N VAL A 106 -10.84 1.28 9.58
CA VAL A 106 -10.16 1.27 8.29
C VAL A 106 -10.44 2.59 7.58
N VAL A 107 -9.38 3.23 7.12
CA VAL A 107 -9.45 4.48 6.36
C VAL A 107 -9.05 4.19 4.93
N THR A 108 -9.90 4.56 3.97
CA THR A 108 -9.64 4.37 2.54
C THR A 108 -9.09 5.67 1.94
N LEU A 109 -8.01 5.53 1.20
CA LEU A 109 -7.40 6.65 0.49
C LEU A 109 -7.99 6.82 -0.90
#